data_3aeeee87d5ac13480a3d61b4ba5e1574
#
_entry.id   3aeeee87d5ac13480a3d61b4ba5e1574
#
_cell.length_a   1.000
_cell.length_b   1.000
_cell.length_c   1.000
_cell.angle_alpha   90.00
_cell.angle_beta   90.00
_cell.angle_gamma   90.00
#
_symmetry.space_group_name_H-M   'P 1'
#
loop_
_entity.id
_entity.type
_entity.pdbx_description
1 polymer ?
#
loop_
_entity_poly.entity_id
_entity_poly.type
_entity_poly.pdbx_seq_one_letter_code
_entity_poly.pdbx_strand_id
1 'polypeptide(L)'
;MRKADLPAAASELLTARERRESEKLVTDWEQEKRRLGDALALMTLDVSAMSGPKWAHRFVIAVRPVVEDSSLLFYGARLASLWELPETPDHSIPMTAQLPTRYLPVFTKGCIASILSSVAVRMQGAIEREDGEQELYRAAFVRLSLDANRVQHFVLGAFNCRVAGRGK
;
A
#
# COMPACT_ATOMS: atom_id res chain seq x y z
N MET A 1 -20.54 -19.19 3.01
CA MET A 1 -20.39 -17.95 3.78
C MET A 1 -21.18 -16.84 3.07
N ARG A 2 -22.28 -16.40 3.67
CA ARG A 2 -23.11 -15.37 3.06
C ARG A 2 -22.38 -14.03 3.11
N LYS A 3 -22.23 -13.37 1.95
CA LYS A 3 -21.90 -11.95 1.89
C LYS A 3 -22.90 -11.20 2.75
N ALA A 4 -22.44 -10.57 3.80
CA ALA A 4 -23.25 -9.59 4.51
C ALA A 4 -23.53 -8.45 3.54
N ASP A 5 -24.75 -8.33 3.07
CA ASP A 5 -25.21 -7.21 2.27
C ASP A 5 -25.20 -5.96 3.16
N LEU A 6 -24.11 -5.21 3.07
CA LEU A 6 -24.09 -3.83 3.56
C LEU A 6 -25.09 -3.02 2.73
N PRO A 7 -25.89 -2.16 3.35
CA PRO A 7 -26.78 -1.29 2.60
C PRO A 7 -25.96 -0.50 1.57
N ALA A 8 -26.36 -0.61 0.31
CA ALA A 8 -25.60 -0.12 -0.85
C ALA A 8 -25.16 1.35 -0.73
N ALA A 9 -25.99 2.22 -0.13
CA ALA A 9 -25.68 3.64 0.06
C ALA A 9 -24.56 3.91 1.07
N ALA A 10 -24.48 3.15 2.16
CA ALA A 10 -23.39 3.30 3.13
C ALA A 10 -22.07 2.72 2.60
N SER A 11 -22.15 1.67 1.80
CA SER A 11 -21.02 1.09 1.08
C SER A 11 -20.46 2.06 0.04
N GLU A 12 -21.30 2.80 -0.68
CA GLU A 12 -20.89 3.76 -1.70
C GLU A 12 -20.14 4.98 -1.11
N LEU A 13 -20.62 5.55 -0.01
CA LEU A 13 -19.99 6.72 0.62
C LEU A 13 -18.64 6.36 1.26
N LEU A 14 -18.53 5.21 1.89
CA LEU A 14 -17.30 4.74 2.51
C LEU A 14 -16.28 4.29 1.45
N THR A 15 -16.74 3.64 0.39
CA THR A 15 -15.90 3.26 -0.74
C THR A 15 -15.36 4.46 -1.52
N ALA A 16 -16.07 5.59 -1.57
CA ALA A 16 -15.61 6.79 -2.26
C ALA A 16 -14.40 7.45 -1.58
N ARG A 17 -14.33 7.43 -0.23
CA ARG A 17 -13.19 7.98 0.51
C ARG A 17 -11.96 7.06 0.45
N GLU A 18 -12.15 5.76 0.56
CA GLU A 18 -11.09 4.76 0.47
C GLU A 18 -10.56 4.62 -0.96
N ARG A 19 -11.41 4.74 -1.96
CA ARG A 19 -11.02 4.82 -3.37
C ARG A 19 -10.10 5.98 -3.64
N ARG A 20 -10.30 7.11 -2.95
CA ARG A 20 -9.49 8.31 -3.21
C ARG A 20 -8.01 8.07 -2.98
N GLU A 21 -7.62 7.37 -1.91
CA GLU A 21 -6.20 7.21 -1.59
C GLU A 21 -5.51 6.26 -2.57
N SER A 22 -6.08 5.10 -2.84
CA SER A 22 -5.53 4.17 -3.83
C SER A 22 -5.58 4.74 -5.26
N GLU A 23 -6.69 5.37 -5.66
CA GLU A 23 -6.83 5.94 -7.00
C GLU A 23 -5.97 7.19 -7.21
N LYS A 24 -5.78 8.01 -6.19
CA LYS A 24 -4.81 9.12 -6.26
C LYS A 24 -3.39 8.62 -6.48
N LEU A 25 -2.99 7.57 -5.76
CA LEU A 25 -1.68 6.97 -5.96
C LEU A 25 -1.51 6.49 -7.40
N VAL A 26 -2.47 5.75 -7.91
CA VAL A 26 -2.43 5.21 -9.28
C VAL A 26 -2.40 6.33 -10.30
N THR A 27 -3.22 7.36 -10.14
CA THR A 27 -3.26 8.52 -11.03
C THR A 27 -1.92 9.26 -11.04
N ASP A 28 -1.35 9.53 -9.87
CA ASP A 28 -0.04 10.19 -9.74
C ASP A 28 1.06 9.36 -10.40
N TRP A 29 1.06 8.05 -10.17
CA TRP A 29 2.03 7.15 -10.78
C TRP A 29 1.92 7.10 -12.30
N GLU A 30 0.71 7.00 -12.83
CA GLU A 30 0.45 7.00 -14.27
C GLU A 30 0.88 8.31 -14.94
N GLN A 31 0.64 9.45 -14.29
CA GLN A 31 1.10 10.76 -14.77
C GLN A 31 2.63 10.83 -14.82
N GLU A 32 3.32 10.43 -13.77
CA GLU A 32 4.77 10.39 -13.71
C GLU A 32 5.36 9.41 -14.73
N LYS A 33 4.72 8.26 -14.91
CA LYS A 33 5.12 7.27 -15.92
C LYS A 33 5.01 7.81 -17.34
N ARG A 34 3.97 8.60 -17.65
CA ARG A 34 3.85 9.29 -18.95
C ARG A 34 4.92 10.33 -19.16
N ARG A 35 5.30 11.06 -18.11
CA ARG A 35 6.33 12.11 -18.14
C ARG A 35 7.73 11.52 -18.26
N LEU A 36 8.03 10.47 -17.53
CA LEU A 36 9.38 9.90 -17.39
C LEU A 36 9.59 8.60 -18.15
N GLY A 37 8.53 7.98 -18.67
CA GLY A 37 8.58 6.67 -19.31
C GLY A 37 9.08 5.59 -18.34
N ASP A 38 9.87 4.66 -18.86
CA ASP A 38 10.47 3.57 -18.06
C ASP A 38 11.57 4.07 -17.08
N ALA A 39 11.90 5.35 -17.14
CA ALA A 39 12.85 5.99 -16.23
C ALA A 39 12.23 6.42 -14.88
N LEU A 40 10.97 6.07 -14.64
CA LEU A 40 10.35 6.32 -13.33
C LEU A 40 11.10 5.54 -12.25
N ALA A 41 11.83 6.25 -11.44
CA ALA A 41 12.73 5.69 -10.45
C ALA A 41 12.42 6.22 -9.06
N LEU A 42 12.87 5.48 -8.05
CA LEU A 42 12.78 5.90 -6.66
C LEU A 42 13.39 7.31 -6.44
N MET A 43 14.44 7.63 -7.17
CA MET A 43 15.12 8.93 -7.08
C MET A 43 14.27 10.12 -7.52
N THR A 44 13.20 9.90 -8.26
CA THR A 44 12.27 10.97 -8.66
C THR A 44 11.24 11.28 -7.57
N LEU A 45 11.17 10.48 -6.53
CA LEU A 45 10.31 10.76 -5.40
C LEU A 45 10.87 11.94 -4.60
N ASP A 46 10.04 12.93 -4.37
CA ASP A 46 10.40 14.06 -3.52
C ASP A 46 10.27 13.67 -2.05
N VAL A 47 11.38 13.35 -1.42
CA VAL A 47 11.44 12.93 -0.02
C VAL A 47 10.87 14.01 0.92
N SER A 48 11.04 15.28 0.58
CA SER A 48 10.51 16.39 1.40
C SER A 48 8.98 16.43 1.38
N ALA A 49 8.36 16.00 0.30
CA ALA A 49 6.91 15.93 0.16
C ALA A 49 6.29 14.71 0.87
N MET A 50 7.10 13.69 1.19
CA MET A 50 6.63 12.44 1.79
C MET A 50 6.11 12.61 3.22
N SER A 51 6.46 13.68 3.92
CA SER A 51 5.91 14.03 5.22
C SER A 51 4.52 14.69 5.17
N GLY A 52 4.06 15.07 3.98
CA GLY A 52 2.78 15.76 3.79
C GLY A 52 1.56 14.85 3.86
N PRO A 53 0.35 15.44 3.95
CA PRO A 53 -0.90 14.68 4.08
C PRO A 53 -1.18 13.76 2.88
N LYS A 54 -0.65 14.09 1.71
CA LYS A 54 -0.76 13.26 0.50
C LYS A 54 -0.15 11.87 0.69
N TRP A 55 0.87 11.74 1.54
CA TRP A 55 1.61 10.52 1.78
C TRP A 55 1.15 9.74 3.02
N ALA A 56 0.16 10.22 3.73
CA ALA A 56 -0.29 9.65 5.00
C ALA A 56 -0.63 8.16 4.92
N HIS A 57 -1.18 7.70 3.79
CA HIS A 57 -1.59 6.32 3.54
C HIS A 57 -0.66 5.56 2.59
N ARG A 58 0.50 6.15 2.24
CA ARG A 58 1.43 5.58 1.26
C ARG A 58 2.61 4.92 1.93
N PHE A 59 3.19 3.96 1.22
CA PHE A 59 4.38 3.23 1.66
C PHE A 59 5.30 2.98 0.47
N VAL A 60 6.57 2.74 0.77
CA VAL A 60 7.58 2.29 -0.20
C VAL A 60 8.26 1.06 0.37
N ILE A 61 8.35 0.01 -0.43
CA ILE A 61 8.98 -1.26 -0.08
C ILE A 61 10.13 -1.53 -1.02
N ALA A 62 11.30 -1.86 -0.48
CA ALA A 62 12.40 -2.47 -1.23
C ALA A 62 12.15 -3.97 -1.27
N VAL A 63 11.81 -4.49 -2.44
CA VAL A 63 11.46 -5.90 -2.63
C VAL A 63 12.71 -6.73 -2.79
N ARG A 64 12.82 -7.79 -2.00
CA ARG A 64 13.92 -8.76 -2.06
C ARG A 64 13.49 -10.03 -2.78
N PRO A 65 14.44 -10.89 -3.22
CA PRO A 65 14.12 -12.16 -3.87
C PRO A 65 13.18 -13.04 -3.04
N VAL A 66 13.38 -13.10 -1.72
CA VAL A 66 12.39 -13.62 -0.77
C VAL A 66 11.54 -12.44 -0.31
N VAL A 67 10.31 -12.36 -0.79
CA VAL A 67 9.46 -11.17 -0.61
C VAL A 67 9.21 -10.86 0.87
N GLU A 68 9.12 -11.89 1.72
CA GLU A 68 8.95 -11.74 3.17
C GLU A 68 10.12 -11.00 3.84
N ASP A 69 11.30 -11.05 3.26
CA ASP A 69 12.50 -10.35 3.75
C ASP A 69 12.60 -8.90 3.26
N SER A 70 11.63 -8.44 2.47
CA SER A 70 11.58 -7.08 1.96
C SER A 70 11.52 -6.06 3.08
N SER A 71 12.02 -4.85 2.83
CA SER A 71 12.12 -3.79 3.82
C SER A 71 11.16 -2.65 3.53
N LEU A 72 10.51 -2.14 4.56
CA LEU A 72 9.76 -0.89 4.49
C LEU A 72 10.76 0.27 4.50
N LEU A 73 10.85 1.00 3.38
CA LEU A 73 11.69 2.19 3.27
C LEU A 73 10.97 3.43 3.77
N PHE A 74 9.67 3.45 3.62
CA PHE A 74 8.81 4.56 4.00
C PHE A 74 7.40 4.06 4.29
N TYR A 75 6.75 4.71 5.25
CA TYR A 75 5.30 4.64 5.47
C TYR A 75 4.81 5.97 6.04
N GLY A 76 3.66 6.41 5.59
CA GLY A 76 3.07 7.67 6.04
C GLY A 76 2.52 7.59 7.47
N ALA A 77 2.19 8.76 8.02
CA ALA A 77 1.79 8.91 9.42
C ALA A 77 0.54 8.08 9.79
N ARG A 78 -0.41 7.96 8.89
CA ARG A 78 -1.60 7.14 9.12
C ARG A 78 -1.28 5.65 9.19
N LEU A 79 -0.34 5.18 8.37
CA LEU A 79 0.11 3.79 8.41
C LEU A 79 0.95 3.51 9.64
N ALA A 80 1.81 4.41 10.05
CA ALA A 80 2.56 4.29 11.29
C ALA A 80 1.64 4.11 12.50
N SER A 81 0.58 4.91 12.56
CA SER A 81 -0.44 4.80 13.61
C SER A 81 -1.23 3.49 13.52
N LEU A 82 -1.68 3.11 12.33
CA LEU A 82 -2.44 1.89 12.09
C LEU A 82 -1.66 0.61 12.43
N TRP A 83 -0.38 0.61 12.09
CA TRP A 83 0.52 -0.54 12.28
C TRP A 83 1.28 -0.49 13.62
N GLU A 84 1.06 0.54 14.41
CA GLU A 84 1.75 0.76 15.70
C GLU A 84 3.28 0.77 15.54
N LEU A 85 3.76 1.44 14.49
CA LEU A 85 5.17 1.56 14.15
C LEU A 85 5.72 2.93 14.54
N PRO A 86 7.05 3.04 14.78
CA PRO A 86 7.69 4.32 14.97
C PRO A 86 7.58 5.20 13.72
N GLU A 87 7.72 6.51 13.87
CA GLU A 87 7.61 7.46 12.75
C GLU A 87 8.65 7.23 11.66
N THR A 88 9.83 6.75 12.05
CA THR A 88 10.92 6.45 11.11
C THR A 88 11.06 4.95 10.92
N PRO A 89 11.01 4.45 9.69
CA PRO A 89 11.21 3.03 9.40
C PRO A 89 12.61 2.56 9.80
N ASP A 90 12.69 1.34 10.30
CA ASP A 90 13.95 0.63 10.49
C ASP A 90 14.19 -0.32 9.31
N HIS A 91 15.08 0.07 8.42
CA HIS A 91 15.37 -0.68 7.19
C HIS A 91 16.10 -2.00 7.44
N SER A 92 16.63 -2.21 8.64
CA SER A 92 17.32 -3.44 9.02
C SER A 92 16.38 -4.57 9.41
N ILE A 93 15.10 -4.24 9.67
CA ILE A 93 14.08 -5.20 10.09
C ILE A 93 13.23 -5.58 8.87
N PRO A 94 13.00 -6.89 8.63
CA PRO A 94 12.16 -7.31 7.52
C PRO A 94 10.71 -6.90 7.70
N MET A 95 10.00 -6.75 6.59
CA MET A 95 8.58 -6.40 6.55
C MET A 95 7.73 -7.31 7.44
N THR A 96 8.07 -8.60 7.48
CA THR A 96 7.37 -9.59 8.30
C THR A 96 7.45 -9.34 9.80
N ALA A 97 8.49 -8.65 10.26
CA ALA A 97 8.66 -8.28 11.66
C ALA A 97 8.02 -6.92 12.01
N GLN A 98 7.71 -6.12 11.02
CA GLN A 98 7.15 -4.78 11.21
C GLN A 98 5.63 -4.72 11.01
N LEU A 99 5.13 -5.34 9.95
CA LEU A 99 3.69 -5.33 9.65
C LEU A 99 2.93 -6.25 10.60
N PRO A 100 1.72 -5.86 11.02
CA PRO A 100 0.82 -6.80 11.65
C PRO A 100 0.62 -8.05 10.79
N THR A 101 0.70 -9.21 11.42
CA THR A 101 0.68 -10.51 10.71
C THR A 101 -0.52 -10.67 9.79
N ARG A 102 -1.67 -10.12 10.17
CA ARG A 102 -2.91 -10.21 9.38
C ARG A 102 -2.82 -9.50 8.03
N TYR A 103 -1.90 -8.53 7.87
CA TYR A 103 -1.72 -7.80 6.60
C TYR A 103 -0.66 -8.43 5.69
N LEU A 104 0.19 -9.30 6.21
CA LEU A 104 1.30 -9.88 5.44
C LEU A 104 0.87 -10.54 4.13
N PRO A 105 -0.22 -11.33 4.07
CA PRO A 105 -0.65 -11.91 2.81
C PRO A 105 -1.00 -10.88 1.73
N VAL A 106 -1.60 -9.76 2.13
CA VAL A 106 -1.96 -8.66 1.20
C VAL A 106 -0.71 -8.02 0.64
N PHE A 107 0.24 -7.66 1.51
CA PHE A 107 1.48 -7.00 1.10
C PHE A 107 2.40 -7.90 0.28
N THR A 108 2.55 -9.15 0.67
CA THR A 108 3.34 -10.14 -0.07
C THR A 108 2.76 -10.34 -1.47
N LYS A 109 1.47 -10.57 -1.58
CA LYS A 109 0.78 -10.78 -2.85
C LYS A 109 0.82 -9.53 -3.72
N GLY A 110 0.61 -8.35 -3.14
CA GLY A 110 0.65 -7.08 -3.86
C GLY A 110 2.04 -6.77 -4.40
N CYS A 111 3.09 -7.00 -3.63
CA CYS A 111 4.47 -6.84 -4.08
C CYS A 111 4.81 -7.77 -5.24
N ILE A 112 4.51 -9.05 -5.12
CA ILE A 112 4.77 -10.03 -6.20
C ILE A 112 4.03 -9.64 -7.46
N ALA A 113 2.75 -9.33 -7.36
CA ALA A 113 1.93 -8.98 -8.52
C ALA A 113 2.43 -7.69 -9.20
N SER A 114 2.84 -6.69 -8.44
CA SER A 114 3.27 -5.39 -8.99
C SER A 114 4.63 -5.45 -9.67
N ILE A 115 5.58 -6.24 -9.18
CA ILE A 115 6.89 -6.39 -9.84
C ILE A 115 6.80 -7.17 -11.15
N LEU A 116 5.77 -8.00 -11.32
CA LEU A 116 5.49 -8.75 -12.54
C LEU A 116 4.59 -8.00 -13.52
N SER A 117 4.09 -6.82 -13.16
CA SER A 117 3.12 -6.08 -13.94
C SER A 117 3.64 -4.72 -14.37
N SER A 118 3.24 -4.27 -15.56
CA SER A 118 3.47 -2.91 -16.06
C SER A 118 2.34 -1.95 -15.69
N VAL A 119 1.28 -2.45 -15.06
CA VAL A 119 0.10 -1.67 -14.66
C VAL A 119 -0.06 -1.72 -13.14
N ALA A 120 -0.82 -0.78 -12.60
CA ALA A 120 -1.13 -0.76 -11.19
C ALA A 120 -1.91 -2.01 -10.76
N VAL A 121 -1.56 -2.55 -9.59
CA VAL A 121 -2.27 -3.67 -8.97
C VAL A 121 -3.19 -3.11 -7.89
N ARG A 122 -4.47 -3.35 -8.03
CA ARG A 122 -5.49 -2.97 -7.05
C ARG A 122 -5.98 -4.19 -6.30
N MET A 123 -6.07 -4.06 -4.98
CA MET A 123 -6.57 -5.13 -4.11
C MET A 123 -7.60 -4.58 -3.15
N GLN A 124 -8.62 -5.37 -2.89
CA GLN A 124 -9.62 -5.07 -1.87
C GLN A 124 -10.14 -6.36 -1.27
N GLY A 125 -10.59 -6.31 -0.03
CA GLY A 125 -11.14 -7.47 0.64
C GLY A 125 -11.42 -7.23 2.10
N ALA A 126 -11.61 -8.32 2.82
CA ALA A 126 -11.82 -8.34 4.26
C ALA A 126 -10.74 -9.19 4.93
N ILE A 127 -10.28 -8.72 6.07
CA ILE A 127 -9.28 -9.37 6.91
C ILE A 127 -9.88 -9.57 8.29
N GLU A 128 -9.77 -10.78 8.82
CA GLU A 128 -10.19 -11.07 10.17
C GLU A 128 -9.14 -10.61 11.18
N ARG A 129 -9.58 -9.85 12.18
CA ARG A 129 -8.74 -9.43 13.31
C ARG A 129 -8.70 -10.50 14.38
N GLU A 130 -7.75 -10.39 15.30
CA GLU A 130 -7.59 -11.29 16.45
C GLU A 130 -8.82 -11.29 17.38
N ASP A 131 -9.55 -10.16 17.46
CA ASP A 131 -10.78 -10.02 18.23
C ASP A 131 -12.03 -10.58 17.54
N GLY A 132 -11.88 -11.17 16.35
CA GLY A 132 -12.98 -11.70 15.53
C GLY A 132 -13.70 -10.67 14.69
N GLU A 133 -13.41 -9.36 14.83
CA GLU A 133 -13.94 -8.33 13.96
C GLU A 133 -13.29 -8.39 12.58
N GLN A 134 -14.00 -7.93 11.56
CA GLN A 134 -13.47 -7.85 10.20
C GLN A 134 -13.02 -6.44 9.86
N GLU A 135 -11.86 -6.32 9.22
CA GLU A 135 -11.41 -5.10 8.58
C GLU A 135 -11.61 -5.19 7.09
N LEU A 136 -12.22 -4.16 6.53
CA LEU A 136 -12.28 -3.97 5.08
C LEU A 136 -11.09 -3.15 4.65
N TYR A 137 -10.37 -3.60 3.63
CA TYR A 137 -9.20 -2.89 3.13
C TYR A 137 -9.26 -2.60 1.64
N ARG A 138 -8.54 -1.55 1.25
CA ARG A 138 -8.19 -1.25 -0.13
C ARG A 138 -6.71 -0.93 -0.20
N ALA A 139 -6.07 -1.45 -1.22
CA ALA A 139 -4.66 -1.23 -1.47
C ALA A 139 -4.40 -1.07 -2.96
N ALA A 140 -3.36 -0.33 -3.28
CA ALA A 140 -2.79 -0.27 -4.61
C ALA A 140 -1.28 -0.42 -4.51
N PHE A 141 -0.70 -1.11 -5.49
CA PHE A 141 0.73 -1.37 -5.58
C PHE A 141 1.20 -1.03 -6.98
N VAL A 142 2.26 -0.25 -7.09
CA VAL A 142 2.86 0.12 -8.37
C VAL A 142 4.36 -0.08 -8.30
N ARG A 143 4.93 -0.53 -9.41
CA ARG A 143 6.37 -0.79 -9.50
C ARG A 143 7.13 0.50 -9.76
N LEU A 144 8.23 0.67 -9.03
CA LEU A 144 9.26 1.67 -9.29
C LEU A 144 10.56 0.96 -9.67
N SER A 145 11.33 1.58 -10.56
CA SER A 145 12.66 1.08 -10.93
C SER A 145 13.72 2.03 -10.38
N LEU A 146 14.89 1.50 -9.95
CA LEU A 146 16.02 2.31 -9.53
C LEU A 146 16.89 2.74 -10.72
N ASP A 147 17.07 1.86 -11.69
CA ASP A 147 17.90 2.10 -12.86
C ASP A 147 17.41 1.31 -14.08
N ALA A 148 18.11 1.48 -15.19
CA ALA A 148 17.84 0.78 -16.44
C ALA A 148 18.11 -0.75 -16.35
N ASN A 149 18.88 -1.22 -15.37
CA ASN A 149 19.26 -2.62 -15.24
C ASN A 149 18.23 -3.47 -14.47
N ARG A 150 17.24 -2.84 -13.81
CA ARG A 150 16.11 -3.50 -13.12
C ARG A 150 16.51 -4.58 -12.11
N VAL A 151 17.68 -4.44 -11.50
CA VAL A 151 18.22 -5.42 -10.54
C VAL A 151 17.51 -5.32 -9.19
N GLN A 152 17.11 -4.11 -8.80
CA GLN A 152 16.32 -3.88 -7.59
C GLN A 152 14.90 -3.46 -7.93
N HIS A 153 13.95 -4.02 -7.18
CA HIS A 153 12.55 -3.69 -7.31
C HIS A 153 12.08 -2.89 -6.11
N PHE A 154 11.43 -1.78 -6.40
CA PHE A 154 10.74 -0.98 -5.40
C PHE A 154 9.27 -0.94 -5.73
N VAL A 155 8.46 -1.01 -4.68
CA VAL A 155 7.01 -0.93 -4.78
C VAL A 155 6.57 0.29 -3.99
N LEU A 156 5.87 1.18 -4.67
CA LEU A 156 5.11 2.27 -4.07
C LEU A 156 3.67 1.82 -3.94
N GLY A 157 3.05 2.07 -2.81
CA GLY A 157 1.66 1.69 -2.62
C GLY A 157 0.90 2.62 -1.71
N ALA A 158 -0.40 2.38 -1.65
CA ALA A 158 -1.31 2.97 -0.68
C ALA A 158 -2.14 1.86 -0.04
N PHE A 159 -2.39 2.01 1.24
CA PHE A 159 -3.20 1.07 2.02
C PHE A 159 -4.15 1.85 2.93
N ASN A 160 -5.38 1.42 2.96
CA ASN A 160 -6.40 1.94 3.86
C ASN A 160 -7.29 0.80 4.34
N CYS A 161 -7.69 0.85 5.60
CA CYS A 161 -8.62 -0.13 6.15
C CYS A 161 -9.52 0.51 7.20
N ARG A 162 -10.62 -0.16 7.47
CA ARG A 162 -11.56 0.19 8.53
C ARG A 162 -12.23 -1.06 9.07
N VAL A 163 -12.67 -0.98 10.31
CA VAL A 163 -13.43 -2.08 10.93
C VAL A 163 -14.85 -2.10 10.36
N ALA A 164 -15.28 -3.25 9.86
CA ALA A 164 -16.63 -3.44 9.36
C ALA A 164 -17.68 -3.28 10.47
N GLY A 165 -18.77 -2.58 10.19
CA GLY A 165 -19.87 -2.40 11.14
C GLY A 165 -19.69 -1.28 12.16
N ARG A 166 -18.55 -0.59 12.22
CA ARG A 166 -18.34 0.64 13.01
C ARG A 166 -18.50 1.89 12.15
N GLY A 167 -19.58 1.98 11.41
CA GLY A 167 -19.94 3.17 10.68
C GLY A 167 -21.07 3.90 11.40
N LYS A 168 -20.75 4.88 12.20
CA LYS A 168 -21.66 5.96 12.56
C LYS A 168 -21.16 7.25 11.95
#